data_5f7e5e253601462119fb66432c9e0782
#
_entry.id   5f7e5e253601462119fb66432c9e0782
#
_cell.length_a   1.000
_cell.length_b   1.000
_cell.length_c   1.000
_cell.angle_alpha   90.00
_cell.angle_beta   90.00
_cell.angle_gamma   90.00
#
_symmetry.space_group_name_H-M   'P 1'
#
loop_
_entity.id
_entity.type
_entity.pdbx_description
1 polymer ?
#
loop_
_entity_poly.entity_id
_entity_poly.type
_entity_poly.pdbx_seq_one_letter_code
_entity_poly.pdbx_strand_id
1 'polypeptide(L)'
;DNLIIKGNNLLALHTLKEEFAGKVKLIYIDPPYNTSGAANTFTYNNTFNHSSWLTFMKNRLDISKRLLKSDGVIMVAIDHFELFYLGALLDEIFDRENRMGVIAVVHNPGGRQDDKFFPTAHENMLVYARDIRKAEIFTLGNSDEKIAQFKLKDKFGLYKLRGFRRSGSNSRRIDRPALFYPIYYNKQNDSLSVERKDADDIELLPIDEQGVERCWRWGQKTFQDKLEKYIEVKETKNGFELYTKERESDYQGEKAKTIWNKSYYTGQTGTNELKIAFGNKKTGEND
;
A
#
# COMPACT_ATOMS: atom_id res chain seq x y z
N ASP A 1 2.53 -28.76 -3.90
CA ASP A 1 2.89 -29.07 -5.29
C ASP A 1 2.36 -27.98 -6.21
N ASN A 2 3.12 -27.64 -7.26
CA ASN A 2 2.69 -26.68 -8.28
C ASN A 2 2.01 -27.43 -9.43
N LEU A 3 0.95 -26.84 -9.99
CA LEU A 3 0.19 -27.39 -11.09
C LEU A 3 0.26 -26.46 -12.31
N ILE A 4 0.67 -26.99 -13.46
CA ILE A 4 0.64 -26.30 -14.74
C ILE A 4 -0.35 -27.05 -15.64
N ILE A 5 -1.38 -26.34 -16.13
CA ILE A 5 -2.42 -26.91 -16.98
C ILE A 5 -2.33 -26.30 -18.38
N LYS A 6 -2.05 -27.10 -19.39
CA LYS A 6 -2.06 -26.71 -20.80
C LYS A 6 -3.38 -27.09 -21.44
N GLY A 7 -4.08 -26.12 -22.05
CA GLY A 7 -5.33 -26.38 -22.74
C GLY A 7 -6.23 -25.15 -22.83
N ASN A 8 -7.51 -25.38 -23.17
CA ASN A 8 -8.51 -24.31 -23.17
C ASN A 8 -8.77 -23.85 -21.75
N ASN A 9 -8.49 -22.56 -21.49
CA ASN A 9 -8.59 -21.98 -20.16
C ASN A 9 -9.98 -22.14 -19.51
N LEU A 10 -11.07 -21.98 -20.29
CA LEU A 10 -12.43 -22.10 -19.75
C LEU A 10 -12.75 -23.54 -19.32
N LEU A 11 -12.33 -24.51 -20.11
CA LEU A 11 -12.48 -25.95 -19.76
C LEU A 11 -11.66 -26.30 -18.52
N ALA A 12 -10.40 -25.83 -18.46
CA ALA A 12 -9.55 -26.02 -17.29
C ALA A 12 -10.16 -25.44 -16.02
N LEU A 13 -10.70 -24.22 -16.07
CA LEU A 13 -11.39 -23.59 -14.93
C LEU A 13 -12.62 -24.40 -14.48
N HIS A 14 -13.39 -24.95 -15.41
CA HIS A 14 -14.53 -25.80 -15.07
C HIS A 14 -14.09 -27.11 -14.37
N THR A 15 -13.01 -27.73 -14.81
CA THR A 15 -12.44 -28.90 -14.16
C THR A 15 -11.94 -28.60 -12.75
N LEU A 16 -11.20 -27.48 -12.60
CA LEU A 16 -10.69 -27.04 -11.30
C LEU A 16 -11.79 -26.72 -10.29
N LYS A 17 -12.96 -26.31 -10.76
CA LYS A 17 -14.08 -25.96 -9.87
C LYS A 17 -14.50 -27.10 -8.94
N GLU A 18 -14.43 -28.36 -9.38
CA GLU A 18 -14.84 -29.49 -8.54
C GLU A 18 -13.91 -29.69 -7.34
N GLU A 19 -12.62 -29.53 -7.57
CA GLU A 19 -11.61 -29.72 -6.52
C GLU A 19 -11.31 -28.46 -5.71
N PHE A 20 -11.26 -27.28 -6.37
CA PHE A 20 -10.76 -26.03 -5.79
C PHE A 20 -11.84 -25.02 -5.42
N ALA A 21 -13.14 -25.34 -5.50
CA ALA A 21 -14.21 -24.44 -5.08
C ALA A 21 -14.00 -23.96 -3.63
N GLY A 22 -13.96 -22.64 -3.44
CA GLY A 22 -13.78 -22.02 -2.13
C GLY A 22 -12.40 -22.24 -1.48
N LYS A 23 -11.38 -22.65 -2.25
CA LYS A 23 -10.05 -22.97 -1.73
C LYS A 23 -8.96 -22.00 -2.18
N VAL A 24 -9.18 -21.20 -3.22
CA VAL A 24 -8.18 -20.29 -3.81
C VAL A 24 -8.11 -19.00 -3.02
N LYS A 25 -6.93 -18.65 -2.51
CA LYS A 25 -6.72 -17.41 -1.72
C LYS A 25 -6.53 -16.19 -2.62
N LEU A 26 -5.80 -16.35 -3.72
CA LEU A 26 -5.50 -15.25 -4.66
C LEU A 26 -5.67 -15.75 -6.10
N ILE A 27 -6.36 -14.97 -6.91
CA ILE A 27 -6.39 -15.12 -8.36
C ILE A 27 -5.75 -13.86 -8.95
N TYR A 28 -4.71 -14.03 -9.76
CA TYR A 28 -4.12 -12.97 -10.56
C TYR A 28 -4.31 -13.33 -12.04
N ILE A 29 -4.86 -12.41 -12.80
CA ILE A 29 -5.04 -12.59 -14.24
C ILE A 29 -4.59 -11.36 -15.03
N ASP A 30 -4.00 -11.66 -16.18
CA ASP A 30 -3.58 -10.73 -17.21
C ASP A 30 -4.29 -11.14 -18.52
N PRO A 31 -5.53 -10.67 -18.74
CA PRO A 31 -6.32 -11.07 -19.90
C PRO A 31 -5.85 -10.39 -21.17
N PRO A 32 -6.30 -10.82 -22.38
CA PRO A 32 -6.13 -10.02 -23.59
C PRO A 32 -6.76 -8.63 -23.39
N TYR A 33 -5.99 -7.56 -23.61
CA TYR A 33 -6.44 -6.17 -23.34
C TYR A 33 -7.41 -5.60 -24.38
N ASN A 34 -7.66 -6.36 -25.45
CA ASN A 34 -8.54 -5.96 -26.55
C ASN A 34 -8.16 -4.62 -27.20
N THR A 35 -6.87 -4.39 -27.34
CA THR A 35 -6.32 -3.20 -27.99
C THR A 35 -6.63 -3.25 -29.48
N SER A 36 -7.60 -2.48 -29.93
CA SER A 36 -8.00 -2.39 -31.33
C SER A 36 -6.92 -1.69 -32.14
N GLY A 37 -6.10 -2.43 -32.84
CA GLY A 37 -5.27 -1.92 -33.90
C GLY A 37 -3.78 -2.15 -33.77
N ALA A 38 -3.19 -2.10 -34.85
CA ALA A 38 -1.89 -1.66 -35.33
C ALA A 38 -0.64 -2.50 -35.05
N ALA A 39 -0.53 -3.32 -34.06
CA ALA A 39 0.59 -4.27 -34.03
C ALA A 39 0.13 -5.57 -33.40
N ASN A 40 -0.30 -6.52 -34.22
CA ASN A 40 -0.46 -7.92 -33.80
C ASN A 40 0.93 -8.52 -33.50
N THR A 41 1.55 -8.01 -32.44
CA THR A 41 2.80 -8.55 -31.89
C THR A 41 2.54 -9.78 -30.99
N PHE A 42 1.27 -10.06 -30.71
CA PHE A 42 0.88 -11.18 -29.86
C PHE A 42 0.52 -12.41 -30.69
N THR A 43 0.90 -13.59 -30.23
CA THR A 43 0.59 -14.89 -30.84
C THR A 43 -0.87 -15.32 -30.65
N TYR A 44 -1.69 -14.53 -29.95
CA TYR A 44 -3.11 -14.77 -29.68
C TYR A 44 -3.98 -13.62 -30.16
N ASN A 45 -5.28 -13.90 -30.35
CA ASN A 45 -6.25 -12.91 -30.81
C ASN A 45 -6.49 -11.85 -29.71
N ASN A 46 -6.05 -10.61 -29.97
CA ASN A 46 -6.21 -9.45 -29.08
C ASN A 46 -7.21 -8.42 -29.65
N THR A 47 -7.94 -8.79 -30.72
CA THR A 47 -8.94 -7.96 -31.37
C THR A 47 -10.29 -8.64 -31.32
N PHE A 48 -10.99 -8.48 -30.20
CA PHE A 48 -12.35 -8.96 -30.07
C PHE A 48 -13.33 -7.84 -30.43
N ASN A 49 -14.51 -8.23 -30.93
CA ASN A 49 -15.67 -7.37 -30.78
C ASN A 49 -15.90 -7.16 -29.28
N HIS A 50 -16.18 -5.91 -28.86
CA HIS A 50 -16.33 -5.53 -27.47
C HIS A 50 -17.30 -6.45 -26.65
N SER A 51 -18.47 -6.75 -27.23
CA SER A 51 -19.44 -7.66 -26.58
C SER A 51 -18.93 -9.11 -26.46
N SER A 52 -18.16 -9.57 -27.43
CA SER A 52 -17.53 -10.90 -27.41
C SER A 52 -16.45 -10.97 -26.32
N TRP A 53 -15.67 -9.89 -26.15
CA TRP A 53 -14.66 -9.80 -25.10
C TRP A 53 -15.30 -9.80 -23.72
N LEU A 54 -16.36 -9.02 -23.50
CA LEU A 54 -17.10 -9.04 -22.24
C LEU A 54 -17.67 -10.42 -21.92
N THR A 55 -18.24 -11.13 -22.90
CA THR A 55 -18.73 -12.51 -22.72
C THR A 55 -17.58 -13.46 -22.38
N PHE A 56 -16.43 -13.33 -23.08
CA PHE A 56 -15.22 -14.09 -22.79
C PHE A 56 -14.75 -13.90 -21.35
N MET A 57 -14.73 -12.66 -20.86
CA MET A 57 -14.35 -12.33 -19.49
C MET A 57 -15.38 -12.81 -18.47
N LYS A 58 -16.67 -12.56 -18.70
CA LYS A 58 -17.75 -12.93 -17.77
C LYS A 58 -17.73 -14.42 -17.43
N ASN A 59 -17.63 -15.29 -18.43
CA ASN A 59 -17.63 -16.73 -18.21
C ASN A 59 -16.48 -17.20 -17.33
N ARG A 60 -15.31 -16.55 -17.39
CA ARG A 60 -14.13 -16.88 -16.58
C ARG A 60 -14.20 -16.29 -15.18
N LEU A 61 -14.68 -15.05 -15.07
CA LEU A 61 -14.83 -14.34 -13.79
C LEU A 61 -15.91 -15.00 -12.90
N ASP A 62 -17.02 -15.48 -13.49
CA ASP A 62 -18.05 -16.22 -12.76
C ASP A 62 -17.50 -17.50 -12.09
N ILE A 63 -16.64 -18.22 -12.80
CA ILE A 63 -15.97 -19.40 -12.22
C ILE A 63 -14.94 -18.96 -11.18
N SER A 64 -14.15 -17.94 -11.49
CA SER A 64 -13.13 -17.40 -10.58
C SER A 64 -13.72 -17.02 -9.23
N LYS A 65 -14.90 -16.38 -9.20
CA LYS A 65 -15.62 -16.08 -7.95
C LYS A 65 -15.92 -17.32 -7.13
N ARG A 66 -16.27 -18.44 -7.79
CA ARG A 66 -16.57 -19.72 -7.11
C ARG A 66 -15.32 -20.41 -6.55
N LEU A 67 -14.18 -20.26 -7.21
CA LEU A 67 -12.90 -20.82 -6.75
C LEU A 67 -12.37 -20.11 -5.50
N LEU A 68 -12.62 -18.81 -5.35
CA LEU A 68 -12.10 -18.02 -4.25
C LEU A 68 -12.64 -18.45 -2.89
N LYS A 69 -11.76 -18.49 -1.89
CA LYS A 69 -12.11 -18.52 -0.46
C LYS A 69 -12.96 -17.31 -0.09
N SER A 70 -13.69 -17.39 1.02
CA SER A 70 -14.45 -16.25 1.55
C SER A 70 -13.60 -15.02 1.82
N ASP A 71 -12.33 -15.19 2.18
CA ASP A 71 -11.30 -14.17 2.40
C ASP A 71 -10.35 -13.99 1.18
N GLY A 72 -10.72 -14.57 0.04
CA GLY A 72 -9.92 -14.57 -1.18
C GLY A 72 -10.06 -13.26 -1.96
N VAL A 73 -9.05 -12.98 -2.79
CA VAL A 73 -8.92 -11.75 -3.57
C VAL A 73 -8.65 -12.10 -5.03
N ILE A 74 -9.23 -11.33 -5.94
CA ILE A 74 -8.89 -11.34 -7.37
C ILE A 74 -8.24 -10.03 -7.78
N MET A 75 -7.18 -10.12 -8.58
CA MET A 75 -6.46 -9.00 -9.19
C MET A 75 -6.47 -9.18 -10.70
N VAL A 76 -6.96 -8.17 -11.42
CA VAL A 76 -7.09 -8.21 -12.88
C VAL A 76 -6.34 -7.05 -13.49
N ALA A 77 -5.28 -7.35 -14.25
CA ALA A 77 -4.55 -6.36 -15.00
C ALA A 77 -5.33 -5.95 -16.27
N ILE A 78 -5.33 -4.70 -16.62
CA ILE A 78 -5.97 -4.16 -17.83
C ILE A 78 -5.41 -2.78 -18.19
N ASP A 79 -5.36 -2.48 -19.48
CA ASP A 79 -5.09 -1.12 -19.92
C ASP A 79 -6.34 -0.23 -19.91
N HIS A 80 -6.24 0.96 -20.47
CA HIS A 80 -7.32 1.94 -20.48
C HIS A 80 -8.48 1.62 -21.42
N PHE A 81 -8.28 0.72 -22.45
CA PHE A 81 -9.30 0.45 -23.46
C PHE A 81 -10.55 -0.22 -22.88
N GLU A 82 -10.36 -1.26 -22.07
CA GLU A 82 -11.48 -2.01 -21.49
C GLU A 82 -11.67 -1.76 -19.98
N LEU A 83 -10.90 -0.83 -19.38
CA LEU A 83 -10.91 -0.56 -17.94
C LEU A 83 -12.31 -0.33 -17.37
N PHE A 84 -13.08 0.56 -18.00
CA PHE A 84 -14.39 0.95 -17.49
C PHE A 84 -15.43 -0.17 -17.61
N TYR A 85 -15.39 -0.90 -18.72
CA TYR A 85 -16.30 -2.00 -18.98
C TYR A 85 -15.97 -3.23 -18.13
N LEU A 86 -14.69 -3.55 -17.97
CA LEU A 86 -14.26 -4.58 -17.05
C LEU A 86 -14.60 -4.23 -15.61
N GLY A 87 -14.44 -2.97 -15.22
CA GLY A 87 -14.82 -2.48 -13.90
C GLY A 87 -16.31 -2.66 -13.62
N ALA A 88 -17.17 -2.31 -14.58
CA ALA A 88 -18.61 -2.53 -14.47
C ALA A 88 -18.98 -4.02 -14.38
N LEU A 89 -18.33 -4.86 -15.19
CA LEU A 89 -18.53 -6.31 -15.17
C LEU A 89 -18.08 -6.92 -13.82
N LEU A 90 -16.97 -6.47 -13.28
CA LEU A 90 -16.49 -6.92 -11.97
C LEU A 90 -17.41 -6.44 -10.83
N ASP A 91 -17.96 -5.23 -10.92
CA ASP A 91 -18.97 -4.73 -9.98
C ASP A 91 -20.24 -5.60 -10.01
N GLU A 92 -20.68 -6.08 -11.20
CA GLU A 92 -21.83 -6.99 -11.35
C GLU A 92 -21.55 -8.37 -10.74
N ILE A 93 -20.35 -8.93 -11.02
CA ILE A 93 -20.02 -10.29 -10.60
C ILE A 93 -19.65 -10.36 -9.11
N PHE A 94 -18.81 -9.45 -8.64
CA PHE A 94 -18.22 -9.47 -7.29
C PHE A 94 -18.95 -8.60 -6.27
N ASP A 95 -19.91 -7.81 -6.70
CA ASP A 95 -20.59 -6.75 -5.98
C ASP A 95 -19.67 -5.53 -5.74
N ARG A 96 -20.17 -4.33 -6.00
CA ARG A 96 -19.40 -3.08 -5.92
C ARG A 96 -18.77 -2.83 -4.54
N GLU A 97 -19.46 -3.26 -3.48
CA GLU A 97 -18.99 -3.13 -2.11
C GLU A 97 -17.70 -3.94 -1.85
N ASN A 98 -17.45 -4.97 -2.65
CA ASN A 98 -16.27 -5.81 -2.55
C ASN A 98 -15.07 -5.29 -3.35
N ARG A 99 -15.19 -4.14 -4.03
CA ARG A 99 -14.08 -3.50 -4.73
C ARG A 99 -13.10 -2.89 -3.73
N MET A 100 -11.90 -3.45 -3.67
CA MET A 100 -10.83 -2.99 -2.78
C MET A 100 -10.09 -1.79 -3.32
N GLY A 101 -9.93 -1.67 -4.65
CA GLY A 101 -9.27 -0.54 -5.26
C GLY A 101 -8.96 -0.73 -6.75
N VAL A 102 -8.52 0.37 -7.35
CA VAL A 102 -7.91 0.43 -8.69
C VAL A 102 -6.49 0.93 -8.50
N ILE A 103 -5.51 0.17 -8.95
CA ILE A 103 -4.09 0.46 -8.78
C ILE A 103 -3.51 0.85 -10.13
N ALA A 104 -2.85 2.00 -10.22
CA ALA A 104 -2.06 2.38 -11.39
C ALA A 104 -0.68 1.72 -11.27
N VAL A 105 -0.32 0.87 -12.24
CA VAL A 105 0.97 0.20 -12.33
C VAL A 105 1.81 0.89 -13.40
N VAL A 106 2.78 1.68 -12.99
CA VAL A 106 3.65 2.43 -13.91
C VAL A 106 4.70 1.49 -14.47
N HIS A 107 4.44 0.96 -15.67
CA HIS A 107 5.36 0.05 -16.36
C HIS A 107 6.29 0.75 -17.36
N ASN A 108 5.91 1.94 -17.83
CA ASN A 108 6.70 2.77 -18.73
C ASN A 108 6.73 4.24 -18.27
N PRO A 109 7.59 4.64 -17.34
CA PRO A 109 7.62 5.99 -16.78
C PRO A 109 7.83 7.11 -17.83
N GLY A 110 8.48 6.80 -18.96
CA GLY A 110 8.68 7.73 -20.07
C GLY A 110 7.45 7.95 -20.94
N GLY A 111 6.43 7.11 -20.81
CA GLY A 111 5.26 7.08 -21.66
C GLY A 111 5.54 6.56 -23.08
N ARG A 112 4.49 6.18 -23.80
CA ARG A 112 4.57 5.87 -25.24
C ARG A 112 4.52 7.15 -26.04
N GLN A 113 5.62 7.55 -26.64
CA GLN A 113 5.74 8.80 -27.37
C GLN A 113 4.99 8.82 -28.72
N ASP A 114 4.57 7.67 -29.21
CA ASP A 114 3.74 7.49 -30.42
C ASP A 114 2.23 7.61 -30.15
N ASP A 115 1.82 7.71 -28.89
CA ASP A 115 0.42 7.97 -28.54
C ASP A 115 -0.01 9.37 -29.02
N LYS A 116 -1.19 9.46 -29.64
CA LYS A 116 -1.67 10.67 -30.31
C LYS A 116 -1.89 11.85 -29.35
N PHE A 117 -2.30 11.61 -28.10
CA PHE A 117 -2.69 12.66 -27.15
C PHE A 117 -1.81 12.65 -25.89
N PHE A 118 -1.91 11.61 -25.09
CA PHE A 118 -1.19 11.51 -23.81
C PHE A 118 -0.34 10.25 -23.80
N PRO A 119 0.97 10.36 -23.65
CA PRO A 119 1.86 9.20 -23.57
C PRO A 119 1.45 8.25 -22.44
N THR A 120 1.07 7.02 -22.79
CA THR A 120 0.63 6.00 -21.84
C THR A 120 1.83 5.54 -21.02
N ALA A 121 1.75 5.73 -19.70
CA ALA A 121 2.82 5.41 -18.77
C ALA A 121 2.47 4.24 -17.82
N HIS A 122 1.20 3.88 -17.71
CA HIS A 122 0.73 2.89 -16.73
C HIS A 122 -0.38 2.00 -17.29
N GLU A 123 -0.54 0.88 -16.66
CA GLU A 123 -1.70 -0.01 -16.75
C GLU A 123 -2.48 0.06 -15.43
N ASN A 124 -3.63 -0.59 -15.41
CA ASN A 124 -4.49 -0.62 -14.23
C ASN A 124 -4.60 -2.04 -13.68
N MET A 125 -4.69 -2.15 -12.37
CA MET A 125 -4.99 -3.38 -11.66
C MET A 125 -6.30 -3.20 -10.89
N LEU A 126 -7.34 -3.91 -11.29
CA LEU A 126 -8.61 -3.95 -10.58
C LEU A 126 -8.54 -5.01 -9.49
N VAL A 127 -8.86 -4.65 -8.26
CA VAL A 127 -8.75 -5.53 -7.09
C VAL A 127 -10.10 -5.67 -6.40
N TYR A 128 -10.58 -6.91 -6.30
CA TYR A 128 -11.83 -7.25 -5.64
C TYR A 128 -11.63 -8.37 -4.63
N ALA A 129 -12.33 -8.27 -3.51
CA ALA A 129 -12.46 -9.37 -2.56
C ALA A 129 -13.64 -10.28 -2.91
N ARG A 130 -13.62 -11.52 -2.46
CA ARG A 130 -14.82 -12.39 -2.44
C ARG A 130 -15.85 -11.86 -1.41
N ASP A 131 -15.37 -11.45 -0.23
CA ASP A 131 -16.10 -10.75 0.83
C ASP A 131 -15.15 -9.78 1.51
N ILE A 132 -15.32 -8.48 1.31
CA ILE A 132 -14.40 -7.42 1.80
C ILE A 132 -14.29 -7.42 3.33
N ARG A 133 -15.33 -7.89 4.04
CA ARG A 133 -15.34 -7.95 5.51
C ARG A 133 -14.40 -9.01 6.07
N LYS A 134 -13.97 -9.98 5.22
CA LYS A 134 -13.08 -11.09 5.57
C LYS A 134 -11.71 -10.97 4.93
N ALA A 135 -11.60 -10.16 3.86
CA ALA A 135 -10.36 -10.01 3.13
C ALA A 135 -9.33 -9.22 3.95
N GLU A 136 -8.09 -9.70 3.93
CA GLU A 136 -6.95 -9.03 4.57
C GLU A 136 -5.85 -8.81 3.55
N ILE A 137 -5.33 -7.58 3.51
CA ILE A 137 -4.11 -7.23 2.78
C ILE A 137 -3.03 -6.90 3.80
N PHE A 138 -1.97 -7.67 3.79
CA PHE A 138 -0.84 -7.47 4.68
C PHE A 138 -0.04 -6.22 4.27
N THR A 139 0.64 -5.65 5.24
CA THR A 139 1.58 -4.57 4.99
C THR A 139 2.80 -5.10 4.25
N LEU A 140 3.38 -4.27 3.41
CA LEU A 140 4.68 -4.52 2.82
C LEU A 140 5.74 -4.48 3.93
N GLY A 141 6.77 -5.30 3.81
CA GLY A 141 7.92 -5.23 4.71
C GLY A 141 8.54 -3.83 4.73
N ASN A 142 9.30 -3.55 5.76
CA ASN A 142 10.02 -2.29 5.86
C ASN A 142 11.07 -2.21 4.74
N SER A 143 11.07 -1.12 3.96
CA SER A 143 12.16 -0.87 3.03
C SER A 143 13.45 -0.53 3.80
N ASP A 144 14.60 -0.86 3.23
CA ASP A 144 15.91 -0.53 3.80
C ASP A 144 16.05 0.98 4.09
N GLU A 145 15.49 1.82 3.22
CA GLU A 145 15.44 3.27 3.39
C GLU A 145 14.64 3.69 4.64
N LYS A 146 13.60 2.94 4.98
CA LYS A 146 12.78 3.20 6.16
C LYS A 146 13.49 2.73 7.42
N ILE A 147 14.08 1.54 7.39
CA ILE A 147 14.88 0.98 8.48
C ILE A 147 16.06 1.91 8.79
N ALA A 148 16.73 2.43 7.77
CA ALA A 148 17.85 3.35 7.92
C ALA A 148 17.51 4.68 8.62
N GLN A 149 16.25 5.01 8.81
CA GLN A 149 15.81 6.18 9.58
C GLN A 149 15.91 5.98 11.10
N PHE A 150 15.90 4.73 11.58
CA PHE A 150 15.98 4.38 13.01
C PHE A 150 17.45 4.32 13.44
N LYS A 151 18.06 5.48 13.65
CA LYS A 151 19.51 5.63 13.91
C LYS A 151 19.88 5.67 15.39
N LEU A 152 18.91 5.92 16.27
CA LEU A 152 19.12 6.02 17.69
C LEU A 152 18.79 4.69 18.36
N LYS A 153 19.45 4.40 19.50
CA LYS A 153 19.27 3.16 20.23
C LYS A 153 19.24 3.42 21.74
N ASP A 154 18.30 2.78 22.42
CA ASP A 154 18.25 2.70 23.89
C ASP A 154 17.97 1.25 24.35
N LYS A 155 17.68 1.06 25.65
CA LYS A 155 17.36 -0.27 26.23
C LYS A 155 16.15 -0.96 25.57
N PHE A 156 15.29 -0.23 24.87
CA PHE A 156 14.08 -0.75 24.22
C PHE A 156 14.26 -0.96 22.70
N GLY A 157 15.46 -0.76 22.15
CA GLY A 157 15.78 -1.00 20.73
C GLY A 157 16.01 0.27 19.91
N LEU A 158 15.98 0.12 18.59
CA LEU A 158 16.21 1.21 17.65
C LEU A 158 14.98 2.14 17.57
N TYR A 159 15.26 3.45 17.41
CA TYR A 159 14.22 4.45 17.27
C TYR A 159 14.69 5.68 16.46
N LYS A 160 13.74 6.49 16.06
CA LYS A 160 13.94 7.85 15.55
C LYS A 160 13.08 8.83 16.34
N LEU A 161 13.47 10.09 16.32
CA LEU A 161 12.76 11.14 17.03
C LEU A 161 11.75 11.86 16.12
N ARG A 162 10.61 12.18 16.71
CA ARG A 162 9.58 13.02 16.12
C ARG A 162 9.10 14.03 17.15
N GLY A 163 9.01 15.32 16.80
CA GLY A 163 8.52 16.33 17.71
C GLY A 163 7.19 15.94 18.37
N PHE A 164 7.09 16.06 19.70
CA PHE A 164 5.88 15.73 20.44
C PHE A 164 4.77 16.77 20.25
N ARG A 165 5.14 18.04 20.02
CA ARG A 165 4.22 19.08 19.56
C ARG A 165 3.72 18.77 18.16
N ARG A 166 2.41 18.85 17.95
CA ARG A 166 1.80 18.67 16.62
C ARG A 166 2.08 19.88 15.72
N SER A 167 2.18 19.61 14.42
CA SER A 167 2.29 20.61 13.35
C SER A 167 1.31 20.27 12.23
N GLY A 168 1.04 21.20 11.34
CA GLY A 168 0.12 21.03 10.20
C GLY A 168 -1.34 21.25 10.56
N SER A 169 -2.25 20.66 9.80
CA SER A 169 -3.71 20.77 10.00
C SER A 169 -4.14 20.16 11.34
N ASN A 170 -5.17 20.73 11.96
CA ASN A 170 -5.72 20.27 13.26
C ASN A 170 -4.66 20.18 14.37
N SER A 171 -3.70 21.12 14.40
CA SER A 171 -2.62 21.14 15.38
C SER A 171 -2.78 22.24 16.43
N ARG A 172 -3.70 23.17 16.26
CA ARG A 172 -3.92 24.30 17.15
C ARG A 172 -4.72 23.89 18.39
N ARG A 173 -4.56 24.65 19.48
CA ARG A 173 -5.33 24.46 20.72
C ARG A 173 -6.84 24.49 20.47
N ILE A 174 -7.30 25.38 19.60
CA ILE A 174 -8.74 25.50 19.25
C ILE A 174 -9.31 24.23 18.62
N ASP A 175 -8.48 23.50 17.84
CA ASP A 175 -8.92 22.27 17.17
C ASP A 175 -9.02 21.09 18.16
N ARG A 176 -8.17 21.09 19.20
CA ARG A 176 -8.00 19.99 20.16
C ARG A 176 -7.66 20.49 21.56
N PRO A 177 -8.56 21.22 22.23
CA PRO A 177 -8.24 21.88 23.51
C PRO A 177 -7.80 20.91 24.61
N ALA A 178 -8.31 19.69 24.65
CA ALA A 178 -7.92 18.66 25.62
C ALA A 178 -6.47 18.15 25.46
N LEU A 179 -5.79 18.49 24.35
CA LEU A 179 -4.39 18.17 24.10
C LEU A 179 -3.44 19.36 24.35
N PHE A 180 -3.96 20.47 24.87
CA PHE A 180 -3.19 21.61 25.35
C PHE A 180 -3.15 21.56 26.87
N TYR A 181 -2.04 21.09 27.43
CA TYR A 181 -1.83 20.97 28.86
C TYR A 181 -0.35 21.14 29.17
N PRO A 182 0.02 21.60 30.39
CA PRO A 182 1.41 21.71 30.81
C PRO A 182 2.02 20.32 31.04
N ILE A 183 3.31 20.23 30.73
CA ILE A 183 4.17 19.13 31.14
C ILE A 183 5.34 19.75 31.90
N TYR A 184 5.67 19.22 33.04
CA TYR A 184 6.70 19.71 33.93
C TYR A 184 7.94 18.84 33.82
N TYR A 185 9.08 19.47 33.55
CA TYR A 185 10.38 18.80 33.44
C TYR A 185 11.30 19.20 34.56
N ASN A 186 11.78 18.25 35.32
CA ASN A 186 12.79 18.44 36.34
C ASN A 186 14.17 18.10 35.78
N LYS A 187 15.03 19.12 35.60
CA LYS A 187 16.37 18.95 35.03
C LYS A 187 17.33 18.21 35.96
N GLN A 188 17.13 18.23 37.29
CA GLN A 188 18.03 17.63 38.24
C GLN A 188 17.98 16.10 38.23
N ASN A 189 16.80 15.53 38.02
CA ASN A 189 16.57 14.08 38.00
C ASN A 189 16.07 13.55 36.67
N ASP A 190 16.03 14.39 35.61
CA ASP A 190 15.57 14.06 34.25
C ASP A 190 14.15 13.46 34.24
N SER A 191 13.26 13.98 35.07
CA SER A 191 11.88 13.44 35.18
C SER A 191 10.85 14.38 34.54
N LEU A 192 9.76 13.77 34.02
CA LEU A 192 8.62 14.47 33.46
C LEU A 192 7.34 14.13 34.25
N SER A 193 6.46 15.09 34.38
CA SER A 193 5.16 14.93 35.06
C SER A 193 4.10 15.81 34.38
N VAL A 194 2.83 15.47 34.50
CA VAL A 194 1.69 16.35 34.15
C VAL A 194 1.26 17.24 35.32
N GLU A 195 1.85 17.03 36.49
CA GLU A 195 1.64 17.84 37.69
C GLU A 195 2.99 18.41 38.13
N ARG A 196 3.00 19.67 38.57
CA ARG A 196 4.19 20.30 39.16
C ARG A 196 4.47 19.62 40.47
N LYS A 197 5.68 19.11 40.64
CA LYS A 197 6.13 18.44 41.86
C LYS A 197 7.09 19.30 42.68
N ASP A 198 7.94 20.06 41.99
CA ASP A 198 8.96 20.91 42.60
C ASP A 198 8.86 22.35 42.09
N ALA A 199 9.35 23.29 42.88
CA ALA A 199 9.39 24.70 42.49
C ALA A 199 10.29 24.95 41.27
N ASP A 200 11.34 24.15 41.11
CA ASP A 200 12.32 24.24 40.04
C ASP A 200 11.88 23.50 38.75
N ASP A 201 10.70 22.89 38.75
CA ASP A 201 10.17 22.24 37.57
C ASP A 201 9.86 23.24 36.46
N ILE A 202 10.41 22.97 35.28
CA ILE A 202 10.26 23.78 34.08
C ILE A 202 8.93 23.42 33.41
N GLU A 203 8.06 24.39 33.22
CA GLU A 203 6.80 24.21 32.54
C GLU A 203 7.00 24.22 31.00
N LEU A 204 6.58 23.14 30.36
CA LEU A 204 6.61 22.97 28.90
C LEU A 204 5.19 22.99 28.36
N LEU A 205 4.90 23.96 27.50
CA LEU A 205 3.63 24.09 26.78
C LEU A 205 3.83 23.83 25.28
N PRO A 206 2.83 23.35 24.56
CA PRO A 206 2.95 23.13 23.10
C PRO A 206 2.80 24.44 22.31
N ILE A 207 3.67 25.38 22.57
CA ILE A 207 3.73 26.68 21.86
C ILE A 207 4.88 26.61 20.86
N ASP A 208 4.63 27.02 19.60
CA ASP A 208 5.67 27.03 18.57
C ASP A 208 6.54 28.30 18.63
N GLU A 209 7.56 28.36 17.79
CA GLU A 209 8.51 29.49 17.75
C GLU A 209 7.86 30.83 17.37
N GLN A 210 6.69 30.81 16.74
CA GLN A 210 5.90 31.96 16.40
C GLN A 210 4.91 32.39 17.52
N GLY A 211 4.93 31.67 18.65
CA GLY A 211 4.02 31.91 19.76
C GLY A 211 2.61 31.32 19.57
N VAL A 212 2.43 30.47 18.55
CA VAL A 212 1.12 29.87 18.29
C VAL A 212 0.88 28.67 19.23
N GLU A 213 -0.24 28.70 19.94
CA GLU A 213 -0.69 27.60 20.78
C GLU A 213 -1.08 26.40 19.91
N ARG A 214 -0.26 25.36 20.00
CA ARG A 214 -0.47 24.06 19.34
C ARG A 214 -1.10 23.07 20.32
N CYS A 215 -0.98 21.79 20.05
CA CYS A 215 -1.35 20.72 20.97
C CYS A 215 -0.31 19.60 20.95
N TRP A 216 -0.29 18.83 22.04
CA TRP A 216 0.51 17.61 22.12
C TRP A 216 -0.04 16.50 21.23
N ARG A 217 0.75 15.46 20.97
CA ARG A 217 0.30 14.29 20.20
C ARG A 217 -0.62 13.39 21.00
N TRP A 218 -0.45 13.34 22.30
CA TRP A 218 -1.20 12.47 23.21
C TRP A 218 -1.88 13.27 24.31
N GLY A 219 -2.97 12.71 24.83
CA GLY A 219 -3.57 13.20 26.08
C GLY A 219 -2.75 12.78 27.29
N GLN A 220 -3.01 13.40 28.44
CA GLN A 220 -2.25 13.23 29.70
C GLN A 220 -2.08 11.77 30.10
N LYS A 221 -3.17 10.98 30.09
CA LYS A 221 -3.11 9.56 30.44
C LYS A 221 -2.15 8.78 29.54
N THR A 222 -2.31 8.93 28.21
CA THR A 222 -1.43 8.24 27.24
C THR A 222 0.02 8.68 27.38
N PHE A 223 0.25 9.96 27.69
CA PHE A 223 1.58 10.49 27.95
C PHE A 223 2.21 9.80 29.15
N GLN A 224 1.50 9.74 30.28
CA GLN A 224 1.98 9.06 31.49
C GLN A 224 2.26 7.57 31.27
N ASP A 225 1.33 6.85 30.60
CA ASP A 225 1.46 5.42 30.33
C ASP A 225 2.67 5.09 29.43
N LYS A 226 3.08 6.03 28.57
CA LYS A 226 4.12 5.84 27.54
C LYS A 226 5.43 6.58 27.83
N LEU A 227 5.49 7.31 28.92
CA LEU A 227 6.59 8.23 29.25
C LEU A 227 7.96 7.56 29.14
N GLU A 228 8.21 6.51 29.89
CA GLU A 228 9.53 5.87 29.99
C GLU A 228 10.04 5.33 28.64
N LYS A 229 9.16 4.71 27.89
CA LYS A 229 9.54 4.03 26.63
C LYS A 229 9.59 4.97 25.42
N TYR A 230 8.74 6.00 25.40
CA TYR A 230 8.46 6.73 24.16
C TYR A 230 8.71 8.23 24.18
N ILE A 231 9.06 8.81 25.32
CA ILE A 231 9.33 10.27 25.38
C ILE A 231 10.82 10.52 25.64
N GLU A 232 11.31 11.56 25.01
CA GLU A 232 12.66 12.09 25.19
C GLU A 232 12.61 13.61 25.26
N VAL A 233 13.34 14.18 26.23
CA VAL A 233 13.57 15.61 26.37
C VAL A 233 14.88 15.95 25.66
N LYS A 234 14.91 17.05 24.91
CA LYS A 234 16.14 17.63 24.37
C LYS A 234 16.26 19.09 24.71
N GLU A 235 17.44 19.49 25.11
CA GLU A 235 17.80 20.89 25.22
C GLU A 235 18.06 21.44 23.83
N THR A 236 17.41 22.56 23.51
CA THR A 236 17.52 23.27 22.23
C THR A 236 17.96 24.70 22.50
N LYS A 237 18.22 25.49 21.46
CA LYS A 237 18.55 26.92 21.59
C LYS A 237 17.44 27.74 22.28
N ASN A 238 16.19 27.23 22.23
CA ASN A 238 15.01 27.92 22.74
C ASN A 238 14.50 27.28 24.06
N GLY A 239 15.30 26.45 24.75
CA GLY A 239 14.93 25.75 25.96
C GLY A 239 14.76 24.24 25.72
N PHE A 240 13.85 23.61 26.44
CA PHE A 240 13.62 22.17 26.34
C PHE A 240 12.45 21.85 25.43
N GLU A 241 12.62 20.86 24.59
CA GLU A 241 11.58 20.32 23.73
C GLU A 241 11.37 18.83 23.94
N LEU A 242 10.10 18.42 23.76
CA LEU A 242 9.68 17.03 23.88
C LEU A 242 9.62 16.36 22.51
N TYR A 243 10.12 15.14 22.47
CA TYR A 243 10.10 14.27 21.29
C TYR A 243 9.47 12.91 21.62
N THR A 244 8.77 12.36 20.66
CA THR A 244 8.38 10.94 20.68
C THR A 244 9.46 10.09 20.04
N LYS A 245 9.79 8.96 20.68
CA LYS A 245 10.60 7.89 20.09
C LYS A 245 9.70 7.00 19.25
N GLU A 246 9.74 7.16 17.93
CA GLU A 246 9.13 6.20 17.02
C GLU A 246 10.05 4.99 16.90
N ARG A 247 9.61 3.82 17.37
CA ARG A 247 10.45 2.62 17.43
C ARG A 247 10.33 1.76 16.22
N GLU A 248 11.44 1.15 15.80
CA GLU A 248 11.46 0.17 14.72
C GLU A 248 10.54 -1.01 15.03
N SER A 249 10.54 -1.51 16.25
CA SER A 249 9.72 -2.64 16.72
C SER A 249 8.21 -2.41 16.61
N ASP A 250 7.77 -1.16 16.64
CA ASP A 250 6.36 -0.78 16.56
C ASP A 250 5.92 -0.54 15.11
N TYR A 251 6.88 -0.57 14.18
CA TYR A 251 6.62 -0.31 12.78
C TYR A 251 6.22 -1.59 12.05
N GLN A 252 4.95 -1.71 11.73
CA GLN A 252 4.37 -2.91 11.11
C GLN A 252 4.45 -2.92 9.58
N GLY A 253 5.29 -2.07 8.98
CA GLY A 253 5.38 -1.91 7.54
C GLY A 253 4.40 -0.87 6.98
N GLU A 254 4.43 -0.69 5.67
CA GLU A 254 3.57 0.26 4.96
C GLU A 254 2.48 -0.48 4.19
N LYS A 255 1.27 0.07 4.19
CA LYS A 255 0.22 -0.42 3.28
C LYS A 255 0.64 -0.16 1.83
N ALA A 256 0.38 -1.11 0.96
CA ALA A 256 0.54 -0.91 -0.47
C ALA A 256 -0.30 0.30 -0.93
N LYS A 257 0.31 1.18 -1.72
CA LYS A 257 -0.38 2.34 -2.29
C LYS A 257 -1.14 1.92 -3.56
N THR A 258 -2.04 2.79 -4.01
CA THR A 258 -2.75 2.60 -5.28
C THR A 258 -1.95 3.08 -6.50
N ILE A 259 -0.71 3.49 -6.34
CA ILE A 259 0.25 3.80 -7.41
C ILE A 259 1.50 2.97 -7.17
N TRP A 260 1.81 2.09 -8.12
CA TRP A 260 3.00 1.26 -8.15
C TRP A 260 3.97 1.80 -9.21
N ASN A 261 4.93 2.61 -8.77
CA ASN A 261 5.83 3.37 -9.66
C ASN A 261 7.31 3.11 -9.42
N LYS A 262 7.66 2.03 -8.73
CA LYS A 262 9.06 1.68 -8.51
C LYS A 262 9.66 1.02 -9.76
N SER A 263 10.97 1.14 -9.93
CA SER A 263 11.70 0.64 -11.10
C SER A 263 11.49 -0.85 -11.38
N TYR A 264 11.26 -1.66 -10.37
CA TYR A 264 11.04 -3.11 -10.54
C TYR A 264 9.64 -3.47 -11.10
N TYR A 265 8.73 -2.52 -11.27
CA TYR A 265 7.46 -2.73 -11.98
C TYR A 265 7.57 -2.48 -13.50
N THR A 266 8.74 -2.03 -13.99
CA THR A 266 8.90 -1.75 -15.41
C THR A 266 9.06 -3.03 -16.23
N GLY A 267 8.54 -3.04 -17.46
CA GLY A 267 8.70 -4.16 -18.38
C GLY A 267 10.17 -4.52 -18.67
N GLN A 268 11.07 -3.53 -18.62
CA GLN A 268 12.51 -3.76 -18.77
C GLN A 268 13.08 -4.65 -17.65
N THR A 269 12.62 -4.45 -16.42
CA THR A 269 13.05 -5.28 -15.27
C THR A 269 12.58 -6.73 -15.45
N GLY A 270 11.31 -6.95 -15.80
CA GLY A 270 10.79 -8.29 -16.07
C GLY A 270 11.55 -8.99 -17.22
N THR A 271 11.83 -8.28 -18.30
CA THR A 271 12.65 -8.81 -19.40
C THR A 271 14.05 -9.22 -18.95
N ASN A 272 14.68 -8.42 -18.08
CA ASN A 272 16.01 -8.74 -17.54
C ASN A 272 15.97 -9.97 -16.62
N GLU A 273 14.94 -10.10 -15.78
CA GLU A 273 14.76 -11.28 -14.93
C GLU A 273 14.56 -12.56 -15.76
N LEU A 274 13.77 -12.51 -16.83
CA LEU A 274 13.62 -13.63 -17.76
C LEU A 274 14.95 -14.01 -18.42
N LYS A 275 15.76 -13.03 -18.85
CA LYS A 275 17.10 -13.28 -19.40
C LYS A 275 18.04 -13.93 -18.39
N ILE A 276 17.96 -13.54 -17.14
CA ILE A 276 18.76 -14.16 -16.05
C ILE A 276 18.31 -15.61 -15.84
N ALA A 277 17.00 -15.85 -15.78
CA ALA A 277 16.43 -17.17 -15.50
C ALA A 277 16.63 -18.18 -16.65
N PHE A 278 16.49 -17.74 -17.90
CA PHE A 278 16.46 -18.63 -19.09
C PHE A 278 17.60 -18.39 -20.07
N GLY A 279 18.51 -17.48 -19.79
CA GLY A 279 19.56 -17.04 -20.70
C GLY A 279 19.02 -16.12 -21.82
N ASN A 280 19.89 -15.75 -22.76
CA ASN A 280 19.54 -14.84 -23.88
C ASN A 280 18.75 -15.53 -25.02
N LYS A 281 18.16 -16.71 -24.80
CA LYS A 281 17.29 -17.33 -25.80
C LYS A 281 16.08 -16.42 -26.06
N LYS A 282 15.88 -16.03 -27.31
CA LYS A 282 14.64 -15.35 -27.70
C LYS A 282 13.47 -16.29 -27.43
N THR A 283 12.51 -15.83 -26.61
CA THR A 283 11.23 -16.52 -26.45
C THR A 283 10.56 -16.59 -27.82
N GLY A 284 10.54 -17.74 -28.46
CA GLY A 284 9.94 -17.94 -29.79
C GLY A 284 10.71 -18.86 -30.73
N GLU A 285 11.90 -19.32 -30.41
CA GLU A 285 12.52 -20.43 -31.13
C GLU A 285 12.06 -21.73 -30.47
N ASN A 286 11.14 -22.42 -31.15
CA ASN A 286 10.71 -23.77 -30.81
C ASN A 286 11.91 -24.72 -30.96
N ASP A 287 12.24 -25.45 -29.91
CA ASP A 287 12.83 -26.78 -29.98
C ASP A 287 11.70 -27.83 -30.01
#